data_79fe082fca28b96a4460f2768b48c196
#
_entry.id   79fe082fca28b96a4460f2768b48c196
#
_cell.length_a   1.000
_cell.length_b   1.000
_cell.length_c   1.000
_cell.angle_alpha   90.00
_cell.angle_beta   90.00
_cell.angle_gamma   90.00
#
_symmetry.space_group_name_H-M   'P 1'
#
loop_
_entity.id
_entity.type
_entity.pdbx_description
1 polymer ?
#
loop_
_entity_poly.entity_id
_entity_poly.type
_entity_poly.pdbx_seq_one_letter_code
_entity_poly.pdbx_strand_id
1 'polypeptide(L)'
;MAWFRKPKQKLQAGDRREVPADVFEKCPQCAEILYRARLAQNLNVCPSCGYHLRIGAEDYIRLLLDDGVYEEYDADLRSGDPLGFVDLKPYPKRLEAAERKTGRGEALRAVGGTIEEIPVFLAVMDFAFIGGSMGSVVGEKIARLGRRALEERRPLLIVSASGGARMMEGILSLMQMAKTSAVLAQLHEAG
;
A
#
# COMPACT_ATOMS: atom_id res chain seq x y z
N MET A 1 -48.21 -9.26 41.30
CA MET A 1 -47.91 -10.23 40.23
C MET A 1 -46.60 -9.84 39.54
N ALA A 2 -45.50 -10.51 39.89
CA ALA A 2 -44.14 -10.21 39.38
C ALA A 2 -43.54 -11.45 38.72
N TRP A 3 -44.16 -11.94 37.64
CA TRP A 3 -43.81 -13.25 37.04
C TRP A 3 -42.85 -13.22 35.87
N PHE A 4 -42.27 -12.12 35.44
CA PHE A 4 -41.40 -12.10 34.27
C PHE A 4 -40.09 -11.31 34.45
N ARG A 5 -39.49 -11.31 35.63
CA ARG A 5 -38.12 -10.83 35.76
C ARG A 5 -37.17 -12.02 35.86
N LYS A 6 -36.61 -12.44 34.69
CA LYS A 6 -35.42 -13.28 34.69
C LYS A 6 -34.29 -12.53 35.43
N PRO A 7 -33.64 -13.13 36.45
CA PRO A 7 -32.50 -12.47 37.08
C PRO A 7 -31.42 -12.24 36.01
N LYS A 8 -30.98 -10.98 35.86
CA LYS A 8 -29.82 -10.68 35.03
C LYS A 8 -28.61 -11.32 35.69
N GLN A 9 -28.17 -12.48 35.20
CA GLN A 9 -26.86 -13.01 35.57
C GLN A 9 -25.81 -11.98 35.19
N LYS A 10 -25.10 -11.42 36.18
CA LYS A 10 -23.90 -10.62 35.90
C LYS A 10 -22.86 -11.56 35.33
N LEU A 11 -22.46 -11.33 34.05
CA LEU A 11 -21.34 -12.01 33.45
C LEU A 11 -20.11 -11.83 34.35
N GLN A 12 -19.54 -12.94 34.81
CA GLN A 12 -18.31 -12.90 35.62
C GLN A 12 -17.15 -12.53 34.71
N ALA A 13 -16.14 -11.83 35.26
CA ALA A 13 -14.99 -11.32 34.48
C ALA A 13 -14.23 -12.40 33.69
N GLY A 14 -14.33 -13.69 34.06
CA GLY A 14 -13.76 -14.83 33.35
C GLY A 14 -14.49 -15.23 32.08
N ASP A 15 -15.73 -14.75 31.83
CA ASP A 15 -16.50 -15.07 30.61
C ASP A 15 -16.29 -14.05 29.49
N ARG A 16 -15.47 -13.04 29.71
CA ARG A 16 -15.12 -12.07 28.65
C ARG A 16 -14.09 -12.72 27.74
N ARG A 17 -14.53 -13.16 26.57
CA ARG A 17 -13.60 -13.47 25.48
C ARG A 17 -12.94 -12.15 25.05
N GLU A 18 -11.63 -12.05 25.20
CA GLU A 18 -10.87 -10.96 24.63
C GLU A 18 -11.02 -11.02 23.10
N VAL A 19 -11.68 -10.03 22.53
CA VAL A 19 -11.75 -9.87 21.09
C VAL A 19 -10.39 -9.31 20.66
N PRO A 20 -9.65 -9.96 19.75
CA PRO A 20 -8.39 -9.42 19.24
C PRO A 20 -8.58 -7.98 18.77
N ALA A 21 -7.62 -7.11 19.10
CA ALA A 21 -7.69 -5.67 18.82
C ALA A 21 -7.91 -5.34 17.31
N ASP A 22 -7.55 -6.29 16.45
CA ASP A 22 -7.59 -6.12 14.98
C ASP A 22 -8.87 -6.60 14.30
N VAL A 23 -9.90 -7.01 15.04
CA VAL A 23 -11.14 -7.53 14.46
C VAL A 23 -12.09 -6.43 14.02
N PHE A 24 -12.05 -5.29 14.68
CA PHE A 24 -12.93 -4.15 14.39
C PHE A 24 -12.14 -2.88 14.08
N GLU A 25 -12.71 -2.05 13.24
CA GLU A 25 -12.19 -0.73 12.88
C GLU A 25 -13.31 0.31 12.98
N LYS A 26 -12.98 1.52 13.42
CA LYS A 26 -13.95 2.60 13.51
C LYS A 26 -13.86 3.47 12.26
N CYS A 27 -14.98 3.67 11.58
CA CYS A 27 -15.03 4.58 10.45
C CYS A 27 -14.65 6.01 10.89
N PRO A 28 -13.66 6.65 10.25
CA PRO A 28 -13.26 8.01 10.63
C PRO A 28 -14.31 9.06 10.28
N GLN A 29 -15.23 8.79 9.36
CA GLN A 29 -16.26 9.72 8.93
C GLN A 29 -17.53 9.63 9.80
N CYS A 30 -18.12 8.43 9.95
CA CYS A 30 -19.41 8.27 10.64
C CYS A 30 -19.29 7.61 12.02
N ALA A 31 -18.07 7.26 12.44
CA ALA A 31 -17.78 6.61 13.72
C ALA A 31 -18.40 5.21 13.92
N GLU A 32 -19.02 4.61 12.89
CA GLU A 32 -19.53 3.25 12.89
C GLU A 32 -18.41 2.24 13.17
N ILE A 33 -18.72 1.21 13.95
CA ILE A 33 -17.78 0.11 14.26
C ILE A 33 -17.92 -0.93 13.16
N LEU A 34 -16.87 -1.11 12.37
CA LEU A 34 -16.84 -1.97 11.20
C LEU A 34 -16.08 -3.26 11.51
N TYR A 35 -16.64 -4.41 11.12
CA TYR A 35 -15.95 -5.68 11.15
C TYR A 35 -14.98 -5.77 9.96
N ARG A 36 -13.68 -5.89 10.20
CA ARG A 36 -12.64 -5.81 9.15
C ARG A 36 -12.83 -6.81 8.01
N ALA A 37 -13.23 -8.04 8.31
CA ALA A 37 -13.46 -9.02 7.25
C ALA A 37 -14.60 -8.61 6.31
N ARG A 38 -15.68 -8.01 6.85
CA ARG A 38 -16.79 -7.48 6.05
C ARG A 38 -16.40 -6.22 5.29
N LEU A 39 -15.56 -5.39 5.91
CA LEU A 39 -15.03 -4.20 5.28
C LEU A 39 -14.14 -4.55 4.07
N ALA A 40 -13.26 -5.56 4.22
CA ALA A 40 -12.43 -6.06 3.12
C ALA A 40 -13.28 -6.62 1.96
N GLN A 41 -14.38 -7.34 2.24
CA GLN A 41 -15.32 -7.80 1.22
C GLN A 41 -16.01 -6.65 0.48
N ASN A 42 -16.18 -5.49 1.14
CA ASN A 42 -16.74 -4.27 0.56
C ASN A 42 -15.65 -3.30 0.05
N LEU A 43 -14.50 -3.81 -0.38
CA LEU A 43 -13.37 -3.03 -0.93
C LEU A 43 -12.92 -1.89 -0.02
N ASN A 44 -12.98 -2.09 1.30
CA ASN A 44 -12.68 -1.09 2.33
C ASN A 44 -13.54 0.20 2.22
N VAL A 45 -14.76 0.09 1.69
CA VAL A 45 -15.74 1.17 1.69
C VAL A 45 -16.69 0.99 2.86
N CYS A 46 -16.92 2.03 3.66
CA CYS A 46 -17.86 2.00 4.77
C CYS A 46 -19.28 1.78 4.28
N PRO A 47 -19.99 0.72 4.71
CA PRO A 47 -21.34 0.44 4.23
C PRO A 47 -22.38 1.46 4.73
N SER A 48 -22.07 2.19 5.80
CA SER A 48 -23.00 3.15 6.41
C SER A 48 -22.95 4.54 5.79
N CYS A 49 -21.77 5.00 5.35
CA CYS A 49 -21.61 6.37 4.84
C CYS A 49 -20.85 6.47 3.50
N GLY A 50 -20.39 5.35 2.92
CA GLY A 50 -19.65 5.36 1.67
C GLY A 50 -18.22 5.87 1.78
N TYR A 51 -17.69 6.10 2.99
CA TYR A 51 -16.31 6.54 3.16
C TYR A 51 -15.34 5.46 2.71
N HIS A 52 -14.38 5.82 1.85
CA HIS A 52 -13.33 4.93 1.38
C HIS A 52 -12.18 4.93 2.37
N LEU A 53 -11.99 3.82 3.08
CA LEU A 53 -10.82 3.61 3.92
C LEU A 53 -9.61 3.29 3.04
N ARG A 54 -8.41 3.54 3.58
CA ARG A 54 -7.17 3.26 2.83
C ARG A 54 -6.97 1.77 2.66
N ILE A 55 -6.60 1.36 1.44
CA ILE A 55 -6.19 0.00 1.10
C ILE A 55 -4.69 -0.07 0.81
N GLY A 56 -4.11 -1.25 0.93
CA GLY A 56 -2.69 -1.50 0.67
C GLY A 56 -2.39 -1.81 -0.80
N ALA A 57 -1.10 -1.90 -1.13
CA ALA A 57 -0.67 -2.23 -2.49
C ALA A 57 -1.16 -3.60 -2.94
N GLU A 58 -1.20 -4.58 -2.04
CA GLU A 58 -1.72 -5.93 -2.34
C GLU A 58 -3.20 -5.91 -2.74
N ASP A 59 -4.00 -5.10 -2.03
CA ASP A 59 -5.43 -4.99 -2.33
C ASP A 59 -5.66 -4.35 -3.70
N TYR A 60 -4.88 -3.32 -4.08
CA TYR A 60 -4.95 -2.74 -5.41
C TYR A 60 -4.58 -3.74 -6.51
N ILE A 61 -3.52 -4.54 -6.31
CA ILE A 61 -3.10 -5.55 -7.26
C ILE A 61 -4.21 -6.58 -7.47
N ARG A 62 -4.80 -7.11 -6.40
CA ARG A 62 -5.91 -8.07 -6.46
C ARG A 62 -7.19 -7.49 -7.04
N LEU A 63 -7.43 -6.20 -6.84
CA LEU A 63 -8.62 -5.52 -7.35
C LEU A 63 -8.52 -5.26 -8.85
N LEU A 64 -7.32 -4.94 -9.35
CA LEU A 64 -7.12 -4.49 -10.71
C LEU A 64 -6.75 -5.61 -11.68
N LEU A 65 -5.97 -6.59 -11.24
CA LEU A 65 -5.51 -7.68 -12.11
C LEU A 65 -6.47 -8.87 -12.08
N ASP A 66 -6.65 -9.47 -13.26
CA ASP A 66 -7.48 -10.66 -13.45
C ASP A 66 -7.02 -11.79 -12.53
N ASP A 67 -7.97 -12.38 -11.78
CA ASP A 67 -7.76 -13.45 -10.82
C ASP A 67 -6.66 -13.18 -9.76
N GLY A 68 -6.15 -11.96 -9.68
CA GLY A 68 -5.03 -11.57 -8.81
C GLY A 68 -3.71 -12.24 -9.21
N VAL A 69 -3.58 -12.71 -10.45
CA VAL A 69 -2.36 -13.33 -10.97
C VAL A 69 -1.41 -12.27 -11.51
N TYR A 70 -0.17 -12.31 -11.05
CA TYR A 70 0.85 -11.33 -11.47
C TYR A 70 2.26 -11.90 -11.35
N GLU A 71 3.18 -11.31 -12.11
CA GLU A 71 4.62 -11.44 -11.95
C GLU A 71 5.17 -10.18 -11.26
N GLU A 72 5.99 -10.33 -10.23
CA GLU A 72 6.62 -9.18 -9.54
C GLU A 72 8.02 -8.93 -10.06
N TYR A 73 8.32 -7.66 -10.40
CA TYR A 73 9.62 -7.22 -10.91
C TYR A 73 10.41 -6.45 -9.86
N ASP A 74 11.74 -6.62 -9.88
CA ASP A 74 12.67 -5.87 -9.03
C ASP A 74 12.31 -5.95 -7.51
N ALA A 75 11.75 -7.08 -7.07
CA ALA A 75 11.32 -7.29 -5.68
C ALA A 75 12.48 -7.30 -4.68
N ASP A 76 13.69 -7.55 -5.15
CA ASP A 76 14.95 -7.61 -4.39
C ASP A 76 15.60 -6.24 -4.17
N LEU A 77 15.20 -5.21 -4.91
CA LEU A 77 15.76 -3.87 -4.75
C LEU A 77 15.45 -3.30 -3.36
N ARG A 78 16.46 -2.76 -2.73
CA ARG A 78 16.42 -2.17 -1.38
C ARG A 78 17.07 -0.79 -1.38
N SER A 79 16.45 0.15 -0.66
CA SER A 79 17.07 1.44 -0.39
C SER A 79 18.27 1.28 0.54
N GLY A 80 19.31 2.06 0.27
CA GLY A 80 20.48 2.23 1.13
C GLY A 80 20.46 3.60 1.80
N ASP A 81 21.50 3.87 2.60
CA ASP A 81 21.71 5.17 3.24
C ASP A 81 23.04 5.80 2.76
N PRO A 82 23.08 6.34 1.52
CA PRO A 82 24.29 6.94 0.99
C PRO A 82 24.67 8.27 1.66
N LEU A 83 23.75 8.89 2.41
CA LEU A 83 23.96 10.18 3.07
C LEU A 83 24.29 10.05 4.55
N GLY A 84 24.18 8.85 5.13
CA GLY A 84 24.36 8.65 6.57
C GLY A 84 23.32 9.45 7.39
N PHE A 85 22.07 9.49 6.92
CA PHE A 85 21.03 10.35 7.52
C PHE A 85 20.63 9.89 8.91
N VAL A 86 20.68 10.83 9.84
CA VAL A 86 20.24 10.63 11.23
C VAL A 86 19.43 11.85 11.68
N ASP A 87 18.20 11.60 12.12
CA ASP A 87 17.40 12.54 12.91
C ASP A 87 17.16 11.95 14.32
N LEU A 88 15.94 11.67 14.71
CA LEU A 88 15.63 10.94 15.95
C LEU A 88 16.09 9.47 15.89
N LYS A 89 16.24 8.90 14.70
CA LYS A 89 16.70 7.54 14.45
C LYS A 89 17.49 7.48 13.14
N PRO A 90 18.57 6.66 13.06
CA PRO A 90 19.26 6.42 11.80
C PRO A 90 18.31 5.88 10.71
N TYR A 91 18.50 6.33 9.47
CA TYR A 91 17.65 5.89 8.35
C TYR A 91 17.65 4.37 8.13
N PRO A 92 18.75 3.63 8.22
CA PRO A 92 18.73 2.17 8.12
C PRO A 92 17.79 1.51 9.13
N LYS A 93 17.74 2.01 10.38
CA LYS A 93 16.79 1.48 11.37
C LYS A 93 15.33 1.75 11.04
N ARG A 94 15.04 2.84 10.29
CA ARG A 94 13.69 3.10 9.78
C ARG A 94 13.32 2.14 8.67
N LEU A 95 14.25 1.84 7.76
CA LEU A 95 14.09 0.85 6.70
C LEU A 95 13.78 -0.53 7.28
N GLU A 96 14.61 -1.01 8.21
CA GLU A 96 14.39 -2.28 8.91
C GLU A 96 13.05 -2.36 9.63
N ALA A 97 12.64 -1.27 10.28
CA ALA A 97 11.34 -1.22 10.96
C ALA A 97 10.17 -1.25 9.98
N ALA A 98 10.29 -0.57 8.84
CA ALA A 98 9.29 -0.58 7.78
C ALA A 98 9.20 -1.96 7.13
N GLU A 99 10.32 -2.59 6.82
CA GLU A 99 10.38 -3.94 6.26
C GLU A 99 9.75 -4.98 7.20
N ARG A 100 10.07 -4.94 8.49
CA ARG A 100 9.43 -5.83 9.49
C ARG A 100 7.93 -5.62 9.61
N LYS A 101 7.47 -4.36 9.50
CA LYS A 101 6.06 -4.02 9.60
C LYS A 101 5.26 -4.46 8.38
N THR A 102 5.82 -4.30 7.19
CA THR A 102 5.11 -4.49 5.92
C THR A 102 5.40 -5.83 5.25
N GLY A 103 6.50 -6.49 5.64
CA GLY A 103 7.04 -7.64 4.94
C GLY A 103 7.59 -7.30 3.54
N ARG A 104 7.79 -6.01 3.24
CA ARG A 104 8.20 -5.49 1.93
C ARG A 104 9.52 -4.75 2.02
N GLY A 105 10.33 -4.87 0.99
CA GLY A 105 11.64 -4.20 0.95
C GLY A 105 11.59 -2.74 0.55
N GLU A 106 10.44 -2.25 0.02
CA GLU A 106 10.30 -0.87 -0.44
C GLU A 106 8.83 -0.45 -0.57
N ALA A 107 8.60 0.87 -0.69
CA ALA A 107 7.29 1.52 -0.77
C ALA A 107 6.59 1.38 -2.12
N LEU A 108 7.10 0.57 -3.05
CA LEU A 108 6.49 0.36 -4.35
C LEU A 108 6.58 -1.12 -4.75
N ARG A 109 5.48 -1.63 -5.25
CA ARG A 109 5.40 -2.90 -5.96
C ARG A 109 5.29 -2.65 -7.45
N ALA A 110 6.15 -3.30 -8.23
CA ALA A 110 6.13 -3.29 -9.68
C ALA A 110 5.73 -4.69 -10.17
N VAL A 111 4.60 -4.79 -10.83
CA VAL A 111 4.04 -6.08 -11.27
C VAL A 111 3.57 -6.03 -12.71
N GLY A 112 3.49 -7.18 -13.35
CA GLY A 112 2.84 -7.37 -14.65
C GLY A 112 1.73 -8.41 -14.52
N GLY A 113 0.65 -8.20 -15.24
CA GLY A 113 -0.51 -9.09 -15.27
C GLY A 113 -1.45 -8.69 -16.39
N THR A 114 -2.72 -9.07 -16.28
CA THR A 114 -3.75 -8.68 -17.24
C THR A 114 -4.90 -7.94 -16.55
N ILE A 115 -5.56 -7.07 -17.29
CA ILE A 115 -6.84 -6.43 -16.94
C ILE A 115 -7.77 -6.68 -18.11
N GLU A 116 -8.87 -7.41 -17.90
CA GLU A 116 -9.79 -7.84 -18.98
C GLU A 116 -9.02 -8.51 -20.15
N GLU A 117 -8.11 -9.43 -19.80
CA GLU A 117 -7.22 -10.15 -20.72
C GLU A 117 -6.16 -9.28 -21.44
N ILE A 118 -6.15 -7.97 -21.23
CA ILE A 118 -5.14 -7.05 -21.80
C ILE A 118 -3.90 -7.05 -20.91
N PRO A 119 -2.70 -7.42 -21.44
CA PRO A 119 -1.46 -7.36 -20.69
C PRO A 119 -1.09 -5.94 -20.30
N VAL A 120 -0.80 -5.73 -19.01
CA VAL A 120 -0.47 -4.42 -18.46
C VAL A 120 0.70 -4.52 -17.47
N PHE A 121 1.38 -3.40 -17.28
CA PHE A 121 2.26 -3.19 -16.13
C PHE A 121 1.60 -2.30 -15.10
N LEU A 122 1.78 -2.64 -13.82
CA LEU A 122 1.16 -1.94 -12.70
C LEU A 122 2.20 -1.64 -11.63
N ALA A 123 2.39 -0.36 -11.32
CA ALA A 123 3.21 0.12 -10.22
C ALA A 123 2.30 0.62 -9.10
N VAL A 124 2.36 0.02 -7.92
CA VAL A 124 1.49 0.39 -6.78
C VAL A 124 2.33 0.83 -5.61
N MET A 125 2.14 2.07 -5.16
CA MET A 125 2.81 2.59 -3.98
C MET A 125 2.13 2.08 -2.70
N ASP A 126 2.94 1.71 -1.70
CA ASP A 126 2.46 1.27 -0.40
C ASP A 126 2.71 2.34 0.66
N PHE A 127 1.65 2.98 1.10
CA PHE A 127 1.72 4.01 2.13
C PHE A 127 2.20 3.48 3.49
N ALA A 128 2.07 2.18 3.74
CA ALA A 128 2.50 1.57 5.00
C ALA A 128 4.03 1.57 5.16
N PHE A 129 4.77 1.58 4.04
CA PHE A 129 6.23 1.67 4.04
C PHE A 129 6.67 3.14 4.00
N ILE A 130 7.11 3.67 5.12
CA ILE A 130 7.60 5.07 5.30
C ILE A 130 6.68 6.10 4.60
N GLY A 131 5.35 5.97 4.81
CA GLY A 131 4.38 6.91 4.22
C GLY A 131 4.30 6.86 2.69
N GLY A 132 4.72 5.77 2.05
CA GLY A 132 4.75 5.68 0.59
C GLY A 132 5.74 6.66 -0.06
N SER A 133 6.71 7.18 0.69
CA SER A 133 7.61 8.23 0.19
C SER A 133 8.51 7.74 -0.94
N MET A 134 8.65 8.58 -1.97
CA MET A 134 9.51 8.30 -3.12
C MET A 134 10.97 8.45 -2.76
N GLY A 135 11.68 7.34 -2.61
CA GLY A 135 13.15 7.26 -2.56
C GLY A 135 13.73 6.79 -3.88
N SER A 136 15.05 6.61 -3.90
CA SER A 136 15.82 6.18 -5.08
C SER A 136 15.30 4.87 -5.69
N VAL A 137 14.97 3.89 -4.86
CA VAL A 137 14.46 2.59 -5.33
C VAL A 137 13.05 2.70 -5.88
N VAL A 138 12.17 3.52 -5.29
CA VAL A 138 10.82 3.76 -5.83
C VAL A 138 10.92 4.32 -7.25
N GLY A 139 11.73 5.38 -7.43
CA GLY A 139 11.93 5.98 -8.75
C GLY A 139 12.61 5.03 -9.74
N GLU A 140 13.56 4.22 -9.29
CA GLU A 140 14.21 3.21 -10.13
C GLU A 140 13.23 2.13 -10.61
N LYS A 141 12.40 1.58 -9.71
CA LYS A 141 11.37 0.59 -10.07
C LYS A 141 10.38 1.15 -11.09
N ILE A 142 9.90 2.39 -10.90
CA ILE A 142 9.00 3.05 -11.88
C ILE A 142 9.72 3.20 -13.22
N ALA A 143 10.97 3.65 -13.23
CA ALA A 143 11.72 3.86 -14.47
C ALA A 143 12.00 2.54 -15.20
N ARG A 144 12.32 1.46 -14.49
CA ARG A 144 12.51 0.14 -15.09
C ARG A 144 11.21 -0.41 -15.67
N LEU A 145 10.13 -0.32 -14.90
CA LEU A 145 8.83 -0.80 -15.36
C LEU A 145 8.34 0.00 -16.58
N GLY A 146 8.58 1.32 -16.60
CA GLY A 146 8.27 2.16 -17.74
C GLY A 146 9.06 1.81 -19.01
N ARG A 147 10.35 1.47 -18.89
CA ARG A 147 11.16 0.98 -20.02
C ARG A 147 10.64 -0.36 -20.52
N ARG A 148 10.27 -1.30 -19.62
CA ARG A 148 9.63 -2.57 -20.03
C ARG A 148 8.32 -2.32 -20.75
N ALA A 149 7.50 -1.39 -20.25
CA ALA A 149 6.24 -1.01 -20.91
C ALA A 149 6.48 -0.50 -22.34
N LEU A 150 7.50 0.31 -22.53
CA LEU A 150 7.91 0.81 -23.86
C LEU A 150 8.40 -0.31 -24.78
N GLU A 151 9.28 -1.19 -24.28
CA GLU A 151 9.87 -2.30 -25.05
C GLU A 151 8.80 -3.33 -25.46
N GLU A 152 7.91 -3.68 -24.55
CA GLU A 152 6.87 -4.69 -24.75
C GLU A 152 5.57 -4.12 -25.32
N ARG A 153 5.48 -2.80 -25.49
CA ARG A 153 4.28 -2.08 -25.94
C ARG A 153 3.03 -2.42 -25.12
N ARG A 154 3.18 -2.39 -23.79
CA ARG A 154 2.11 -2.63 -22.83
C ARG A 154 1.76 -1.34 -22.09
N PRO A 155 0.49 -1.11 -21.75
CA PRO A 155 0.11 0.00 -20.88
C PRO A 155 0.81 -0.07 -19.52
N LEU A 156 1.15 1.11 -18.98
CA LEU A 156 1.65 1.26 -17.62
C LEU A 156 0.63 2.03 -16.77
N LEU A 157 0.18 1.41 -15.69
CA LEU A 157 -0.65 2.05 -14.66
C LEU A 157 0.21 2.32 -13.43
N ILE A 158 0.05 3.49 -12.83
CA ILE A 158 0.72 3.86 -11.59
C ILE A 158 -0.32 4.31 -10.56
N VAL A 159 -0.45 3.55 -9.48
CA VAL A 159 -1.30 3.90 -8.33
C VAL A 159 -0.45 4.65 -7.31
N SER A 160 -0.63 5.97 -7.25
CA SER A 160 0.13 6.85 -6.37
C SER A 160 -0.52 6.94 -4.99
N ALA A 161 0.22 6.49 -3.96
CA ALA A 161 -0.16 6.59 -2.56
C ALA A 161 1.07 7.02 -1.74
N SER A 162 1.38 8.33 -1.78
CA SER A 162 2.65 8.86 -1.27
C SER A 162 2.49 10.11 -0.43
N GLY A 163 3.30 10.23 0.61
CA GLY A 163 3.50 11.47 1.37
C GLY A 163 4.47 12.46 0.71
N GLY A 164 5.10 12.09 -0.41
CA GLY A 164 6.05 12.94 -1.14
C GLY A 164 7.46 12.36 -1.27
N ALA A 165 8.46 13.20 -1.53
CA ALA A 165 9.85 12.80 -1.62
C ALA A 165 10.40 12.31 -0.27
N ARG A 166 11.22 11.25 -0.30
CA ARG A 166 11.82 10.68 0.91
C ARG A 166 12.94 11.57 1.44
N MET A 167 12.65 12.28 2.52
CA MET A 167 13.54 13.29 3.10
C MET A 167 14.91 12.70 3.48
N MET A 168 14.97 11.45 3.96
CA MET A 168 16.20 10.79 4.38
C MET A 168 17.19 10.55 3.23
N GLU A 169 16.73 10.54 2.00
CA GLU A 169 17.57 10.41 0.80
C GLU A 169 17.87 11.77 0.14
N GLY A 170 17.37 12.87 0.70
CA GLY A 170 17.69 14.23 0.28
C GLY A 170 17.51 14.48 -1.22
N ILE A 171 18.55 15.01 -1.87
CA ILE A 171 18.54 15.31 -3.32
C ILE A 171 18.29 14.08 -4.19
N LEU A 172 18.68 12.89 -3.75
CA LEU A 172 18.46 11.65 -4.50
C LEU A 172 16.99 11.35 -4.69
N SER A 173 16.15 11.65 -3.67
CA SER A 173 14.70 11.56 -3.79
C SER A 173 14.15 12.55 -4.83
N LEU A 174 14.62 13.77 -4.83
CA LEU A 174 14.16 14.81 -5.78
C LEU A 174 14.54 14.45 -7.21
N MET A 175 15.73 13.88 -7.42
CA MET A 175 16.17 13.44 -8.75
C MET A 175 15.34 12.29 -9.33
N GLN A 176 14.58 11.55 -8.48
CA GLN A 176 13.66 10.53 -8.99
C GLN A 176 12.50 11.13 -9.80
N MET A 177 12.06 12.35 -9.48
CA MET A 177 11.04 13.03 -10.28
C MET A 177 11.51 13.22 -11.72
N ALA A 178 12.74 13.71 -11.92
CA ALA A 178 13.31 13.85 -13.26
C ALA A 178 13.44 12.50 -13.99
N LYS A 179 13.93 11.47 -13.28
CA LYS A 179 14.07 10.11 -13.84
C LYS A 179 12.74 9.53 -14.31
N THR A 180 11.72 9.59 -13.48
CA THR A 180 10.40 9.03 -13.80
C THR A 180 9.71 9.83 -14.90
N SER A 181 9.79 11.18 -14.85
CA SER A 181 9.22 12.04 -15.89
C SER A 181 9.84 11.78 -17.26
N ALA A 182 11.16 11.56 -17.34
CA ALA A 182 11.83 11.26 -18.61
C ALA A 182 11.32 9.96 -19.24
N VAL A 183 11.10 8.90 -18.43
CA VAL A 183 10.56 7.62 -18.96
C VAL A 183 9.09 7.75 -19.32
N LEU A 184 8.29 8.45 -18.55
CA LEU A 184 6.88 8.69 -18.87
C LEU A 184 6.71 9.56 -20.11
N ALA A 185 7.62 10.51 -20.37
CA ALA A 185 7.64 11.27 -21.62
C ALA A 185 7.89 10.36 -22.83
N GLN A 186 8.88 9.44 -22.73
CA GLN A 186 9.13 8.46 -23.78
C GLN A 186 7.93 7.55 -24.06
N LEU A 187 7.23 7.10 -23.00
CA LEU A 187 5.99 6.33 -23.16
C LEU A 187 4.90 7.14 -23.87
N HIS A 188 4.73 8.39 -23.50
CA HIS A 188 3.75 9.29 -24.12
C HIS A 188 4.05 9.56 -25.61
N GLU A 189 5.32 9.71 -25.96
CA GLU A 189 5.75 9.91 -27.36
C GLU A 189 5.59 8.65 -28.22
N ALA A 190 5.65 7.48 -27.60
CA ALA A 190 5.50 6.21 -28.30
C ALA A 190 4.04 5.79 -28.56
N GLY A 191 3.05 6.44 -27.97
CA GLY A 191 1.61 6.20 -28.10
C GLY A 191 1.09 5.50 -26.88
#